data_355d4a0a84fe56e3cf32edebd4eff775
#
_entry.id   355d4a0a84fe56e3cf32edebd4eff775
#
_cell.length_a   1.000
_cell.length_b   1.000
_cell.length_c   1.000
_cell.angle_alpha   90.00
_cell.angle_beta   90.00
_cell.angle_gamma   90.00
#
_symmetry.space_group_name_H-M   'P 1'
#
loop_
_entity.id
_entity.type
_entity.pdbx_description
1 polymer ?
#
loop_
_entity_poly.entity_id
_entity_poly.type
_entity_poly.pdbx_seq_one_letter_code
_entity_poly.pdbx_strand_id
1 'polypeptide(L)'
;MSNRPIANHDTPDPWLLASPIQPNLFYLTFTLGNRIEIWSSPNMEDFTDQNPKLKKSTIWQPPAGSPWSADIWAPELHFLFGTWYIYAAAAQPGQGNPSHRTIVLHNTNPTQDPMDRESWVFKGPLRGLPSHQWSIDATVFSPDPGISMNMTEGQGGYPDEQRRWYICYSGWPLGDNSDTQQDLFLARMRGPMEADEGSLLCVSRAEMEWERPDGGRRGVNEGPSWVDFGRGGWKGIVYSGHGSWTCEYKLGLLQFVGGPQDDLCNERVWRKRRTPLLVSDKNMGGPFGPGHASFVASPLDDGRVFCVYHGTERDNEGWNNRKGRVICMGQDCFHENARTMCCAYSVCGPANDNHGVLPGQPMQANQTHGQSQYPGHNQSVHPGQAPTGQSQHAGGRSNFEKYAGEVEKRIPAQYQGYFNKAKKLFK
;
A
#
# COMPACT_ATOMS: atom_id res chain seq x y z
N MET A 1 -8.60 -11.55 15.78
CA MET A 1 -8.51 -10.11 15.46
C MET A 1 -9.69 -9.76 14.59
N SER A 2 -10.39 -8.70 14.92
CA SER A 2 -11.50 -8.23 14.10
C SER A 2 -10.92 -7.29 13.05
N ASN A 3 -11.34 -7.42 11.80
CA ASN A 3 -10.97 -6.52 10.69
C ASN A 3 -11.60 -5.11 10.87
N ARG A 4 -11.66 -4.63 12.10
CA ARG A 4 -12.22 -3.32 12.46
C ARG A 4 -11.17 -2.22 12.24
N PRO A 5 -11.62 -0.98 12.03
CA PRO A 5 -10.71 0.17 12.01
C PRO A 5 -9.89 0.29 13.31
N ILE A 6 -8.60 0.61 13.17
CA ILE A 6 -7.70 0.84 14.30
C ILE A 6 -7.82 2.25 14.87
N ALA A 7 -8.48 3.16 14.16
CA ALA A 7 -8.71 4.54 14.56
C ALA A 7 -10.13 5.00 14.22
N ASN A 8 -10.63 6.01 14.94
CA ASN A 8 -11.94 6.63 14.67
C ASN A 8 -11.91 7.55 13.45
N HIS A 9 -10.73 8.08 13.13
CA HIS A 9 -10.48 9.00 12.02
C HIS A 9 -9.99 8.26 10.78
N ASP A 10 -10.03 8.94 9.65
CA ASP A 10 -9.39 8.47 8.45
C ASP A 10 -7.88 8.40 8.67
N THR A 11 -7.32 7.28 8.31
CA THR A 11 -5.89 6.97 8.38
C THR A 11 -5.44 6.35 7.07
N PRO A 12 -5.54 7.11 5.94
CA PRO A 12 -5.09 6.62 4.65
C PRO A 12 -3.57 6.43 4.65
N ASP A 13 -3.09 5.48 3.86
CA ASP A 13 -1.68 5.17 3.69
C ASP A 13 -0.97 4.89 5.02
N PRO A 14 -1.50 3.93 5.83
CA PRO A 14 -1.05 3.71 7.19
C PRO A 14 0.32 3.04 7.22
N TRP A 15 1.30 3.67 7.84
CA TRP A 15 2.58 3.08 8.17
C TRP A 15 2.66 2.80 9.67
N LEU A 16 2.67 1.53 10.04
CA LEU A 16 2.81 1.09 11.42
C LEU A 16 4.21 0.54 11.67
N LEU A 17 4.84 1.01 12.73
CA LEU A 17 6.16 0.60 13.16
C LEU A 17 6.12 0.16 14.63
N ALA A 18 6.65 -1.04 14.93
CA ALA A 18 6.97 -1.40 16.31
C ALA A 18 8.19 -0.59 16.77
N SER A 19 8.12 0.01 17.95
CA SER A 19 9.23 0.80 18.45
C SER A 19 10.48 -0.06 18.65
N PRO A 20 11.61 0.37 18.09
CA PRO A 20 12.88 -0.33 18.27
C PRO A 20 13.50 -0.08 19.64
N ILE A 21 13.10 1.01 20.28
CA ILE A 21 13.71 1.51 21.51
C ILE A 21 12.87 1.13 22.73
N GLN A 22 11.53 1.12 22.56
CA GLN A 22 10.58 0.87 23.66
C GLN A 22 9.73 -0.37 23.37
N PRO A 23 9.92 -1.47 24.11
CA PRO A 23 9.07 -2.65 23.96
C PRO A 23 7.58 -2.33 24.14
N ASN A 24 6.74 -3.00 23.37
CA ASN A 24 5.27 -2.85 23.40
C ASN A 24 4.78 -1.41 23.13
N LEU A 25 5.49 -0.68 22.30
CA LEU A 25 5.05 0.61 21.78
C LEU A 25 5.03 0.55 20.25
N PHE A 26 3.99 1.10 19.66
CA PHE A 26 3.81 1.18 18.21
C PHE A 26 3.65 2.65 17.80
N TYR A 27 4.24 3.00 16.66
CA TYR A 27 4.08 4.29 16.03
C TYR A 27 3.26 4.14 14.75
N LEU A 28 2.35 5.05 14.52
CA LEU A 28 1.53 5.14 13.31
C LEU A 28 1.71 6.50 12.66
N THR A 29 2.04 6.50 11.37
CA THR A 29 1.98 7.68 10.50
C THR A 29 1.00 7.41 9.35
N PHE A 30 0.43 8.45 8.78
CA PHE A 30 -0.55 8.35 7.69
C PHE A 30 -0.71 9.70 6.99
N THR A 31 -1.36 9.71 5.83
CA THR A 31 -1.56 10.93 5.05
C THR A 31 -2.55 11.90 5.71
N LEU A 32 -2.11 13.13 5.88
CA LEU A 32 -2.92 14.26 6.38
C LEU A 32 -2.99 15.44 5.40
N GLY A 33 -2.16 15.45 4.36
CA GLY A 33 -2.17 16.41 3.27
C GLY A 33 -1.42 17.72 3.53
N ASN A 34 -1.33 18.19 4.78
CA ASN A 34 -0.72 19.48 5.12
C ASN A 34 0.29 19.43 6.28
N ARG A 35 0.50 18.28 6.86
CA ARG A 35 1.43 18.05 7.97
C ARG A 35 1.76 16.58 8.12
N ILE A 36 2.73 16.28 8.94
CA ILE A 36 3.07 14.93 9.39
C ILE A 36 2.85 14.83 10.90
N GLU A 37 2.07 13.84 11.29
CA GLU A 37 1.88 13.45 12.69
C GLU A 37 2.44 12.06 12.94
N ILE A 38 2.96 11.85 14.14
CA ILE A 38 3.24 10.53 14.68
C ILE A 38 2.25 10.28 15.81
N TRP A 39 1.53 9.16 15.73
CA TRP A 39 0.70 8.68 16.82
C TRP A 39 1.39 7.49 17.47
N SER A 40 1.32 7.37 18.80
CA SER A 40 1.85 6.21 19.49
C SER A 40 0.82 5.55 20.40
N SER A 41 0.83 4.20 20.41
CA SER A 41 -0.05 3.36 21.22
C SER A 41 0.69 2.10 21.68
N PRO A 42 0.44 1.60 22.89
CA PRO A 42 0.93 0.29 23.31
C PRO A 42 0.18 -0.88 22.67
N ASN A 43 -0.87 -0.60 21.89
CA ASN A 43 -1.67 -1.60 21.18
C ASN A 43 -1.78 -1.23 19.70
N MET A 44 -1.24 -2.07 18.82
CA MET A 44 -1.25 -1.85 17.37
C MET A 44 -2.66 -1.80 16.75
N GLU A 45 -3.66 -2.33 17.43
CA GLU A 45 -5.04 -2.36 16.97
C GLU A 45 -5.89 -1.22 17.55
N ASP A 46 -5.31 -0.31 18.35
CA ASP A 46 -6.08 0.71 19.05
C ASP A 46 -5.37 2.07 19.08
N PHE A 47 -5.62 2.83 18.04
CA PHE A 47 -5.30 4.26 17.92
C PHE A 47 -6.56 5.12 17.99
N THR A 48 -7.57 4.64 18.72
CA THR A 48 -8.84 5.36 18.91
C THR A 48 -8.71 6.42 20.00
N ASP A 49 -9.53 7.46 19.93
CA ASP A 49 -9.54 8.54 20.94
C ASP A 49 -10.01 8.04 22.33
N GLN A 50 -10.59 6.84 22.40
CA GLN A 50 -10.96 6.18 23.65
C GLN A 50 -9.77 5.52 24.35
N ASN A 51 -8.65 5.33 23.66
CA ASN A 51 -7.44 4.79 24.25
C ASN A 51 -6.73 5.86 25.12
N PRO A 52 -6.70 5.74 26.44
CA PRO A 52 -6.09 6.75 27.31
C PRO A 52 -4.55 6.82 27.19
N LYS A 53 -3.94 5.84 26.51
CA LYS A 53 -2.50 5.78 26.28
C LYS A 53 -2.11 6.26 24.87
N LEU A 54 -3.10 6.60 24.04
CA LEU A 54 -2.82 7.20 22.74
C LEU A 54 -2.14 8.55 22.92
N LYS A 55 -1.00 8.74 22.26
CA LYS A 55 -0.35 10.04 22.15
C LYS A 55 -0.29 10.44 20.69
N LYS A 56 -0.43 11.74 20.41
CA LYS A 56 -0.37 12.32 19.07
C LYS A 56 0.59 13.50 19.08
N SER A 57 1.47 13.59 18.09
CA SER A 57 2.39 14.73 17.93
C SER A 57 2.44 15.15 16.47
N THR A 58 2.23 16.43 16.21
CA THR A 58 2.53 17.04 14.91
C THR A 58 4.02 17.35 14.87
N ILE A 59 4.78 16.54 14.16
CA ILE A 59 6.26 16.64 14.12
C ILE A 59 6.75 17.57 13.02
N TRP A 60 5.95 17.78 11.98
CA TRP A 60 6.29 18.69 10.90
C TRP A 60 5.03 19.28 10.26
N GLN A 61 4.98 20.60 10.23
CA GLN A 61 3.94 21.38 9.54
C GLN A 61 4.60 22.59 8.90
N PRO A 62 4.93 22.52 7.59
CA PRO A 62 5.56 23.64 6.91
C PRO A 62 4.63 24.85 6.82
N PRO A 63 5.15 26.08 6.82
CA PRO A 63 4.33 27.26 6.56
C PRO A 63 3.65 27.15 5.20
N ALA A 64 2.38 27.56 5.14
CA ALA A 64 1.63 27.55 3.88
C ALA A 64 2.36 28.38 2.80
N GLY A 65 2.47 27.83 1.59
CA GLY A 65 3.18 28.47 0.48
C GLY A 65 4.69 28.34 0.50
N SER A 66 5.29 27.76 1.55
CA SER A 66 6.72 27.41 1.53
C SER A 66 6.99 26.22 0.59
N PRO A 67 8.23 26.04 0.10
CA PRO A 67 8.55 24.87 -0.71
C PRO A 67 8.15 23.55 -0.04
N TRP A 68 7.53 22.64 -0.82
CA TRP A 68 7.08 21.30 -0.36
C TRP A 68 6.03 21.33 0.75
N SER A 69 5.16 22.35 0.75
CA SER A 69 4.11 22.51 1.77
C SER A 69 2.72 22.08 1.31
N ALA A 70 2.60 21.52 0.10
CA ALA A 70 1.33 21.08 -0.46
C ALA A 70 1.28 19.57 -0.61
N ASP A 71 0.09 19.00 -0.43
CA ASP A 71 -0.22 17.60 -0.72
C ASP A 71 0.84 16.63 -0.15
N ILE A 72 1.03 16.69 1.18
CA ILE A 72 1.99 15.84 1.91
C ILE A 72 1.34 14.48 2.11
N TRP A 73 1.90 13.42 1.47
CA TRP A 73 1.32 12.10 1.43
C TRP A 73 2.27 11.01 1.93
N ALA A 74 1.67 9.91 2.39
CA ALA A 74 2.29 8.64 2.72
C ALA A 74 3.61 8.76 3.51
N PRO A 75 3.61 9.39 4.69
CA PRO A 75 4.81 9.47 5.51
C PRO A 75 5.13 8.11 6.14
N GLU A 76 6.35 7.62 5.92
CA GLU A 76 6.89 6.42 6.54
C GLU A 76 7.97 6.77 7.56
N LEU A 77 7.78 6.32 8.80
CA LEU A 77 8.74 6.49 9.90
C LEU A 77 9.72 5.32 9.93
N HIS A 78 11.00 5.59 9.84
CA HIS A 78 12.07 4.61 9.86
C HIS A 78 13.13 4.94 10.92
N PHE A 79 13.69 3.91 11.57
CA PHE A 79 14.86 4.05 12.41
C PHE A 79 16.05 3.41 11.70
N LEU A 80 16.98 4.22 11.21
CA LEU A 80 18.10 3.83 10.36
C LEU A 80 19.36 4.51 10.85
N PHE A 81 20.50 3.84 10.83
CA PHE A 81 21.78 4.39 11.23
C PHE A 81 21.75 5.08 12.62
N GLY A 82 21.01 4.43 13.56
CA GLY A 82 20.90 4.91 14.94
C GLY A 82 20.04 6.17 15.12
N THR A 83 19.26 6.58 14.12
CA THR A 83 18.40 7.78 14.21
C THR A 83 17.11 7.62 13.41
N TRP A 84 16.19 8.58 13.56
CA TRP A 84 14.89 8.55 12.91
C TRP A 84 14.87 9.32 11.60
N TYR A 85 14.22 8.75 10.60
CA TYR A 85 13.93 9.37 9.32
C TYR A 85 12.44 9.26 8.99
N ILE A 86 11.93 10.24 8.27
CA ILE A 86 10.64 10.12 7.59
C ILE A 86 10.87 10.36 6.10
N TYR A 87 10.36 9.41 5.31
CA TYR A 87 10.20 9.58 3.87
C TYR A 87 8.73 9.84 3.58
N ALA A 88 8.43 10.85 2.77
CA ALA A 88 7.07 11.21 2.40
C ALA A 88 7.06 11.78 0.98
N ALA A 89 5.89 11.91 0.39
CA ALA A 89 5.74 12.68 -0.83
C ALA A 89 5.24 14.08 -0.51
N ALA A 90 5.73 15.09 -1.21
CA ALA A 90 5.18 16.44 -1.13
C ALA A 90 5.23 17.16 -2.46
N ALA A 91 4.28 18.07 -2.69
CA ALA A 91 4.18 18.91 -3.87
C ALA A 91 4.61 20.34 -3.61
N GLN A 92 4.99 21.03 -4.68
CA GLN A 92 5.22 22.48 -4.65
C GLN A 92 3.87 23.21 -4.67
N PRO A 93 3.66 24.20 -3.80
CA PRO A 93 2.42 24.98 -3.76
C PRO A 93 2.08 25.58 -5.13
N GLY A 94 0.84 25.39 -5.55
CA GLY A 94 0.33 25.91 -6.82
C GLY A 94 0.78 25.17 -8.08
N GLN A 95 1.69 24.19 -7.98
CA GLN A 95 2.15 23.41 -9.13
C GLN A 95 1.40 22.07 -9.29
N GLY A 96 0.63 21.66 -8.28
CA GLY A 96 -0.23 20.47 -8.30
C GLY A 96 0.53 19.14 -8.38
N ASN A 97 -0.20 18.08 -8.72
CA ASN A 97 0.28 16.70 -8.69
C ASN A 97 1.64 16.47 -9.41
N PRO A 98 1.93 16.99 -10.60
CA PRO A 98 3.19 16.72 -11.29
C PRO A 98 4.44 17.17 -10.53
N SER A 99 4.29 18.02 -9.53
CA SER A 99 5.41 18.53 -8.74
C SER A 99 5.83 17.64 -7.56
N HIS A 100 5.09 16.54 -7.28
CA HIS A 100 5.45 15.64 -6.17
C HIS A 100 6.84 15.05 -6.32
N ARG A 101 7.56 15.06 -5.20
CA ARG A 101 8.85 14.37 -5.04
C ARG A 101 8.88 13.70 -3.68
N THR A 102 9.64 12.63 -3.60
CA THR A 102 10.01 12.04 -2.31
C THR A 102 10.85 13.03 -1.53
N ILE A 103 10.40 13.37 -0.33
CA ILE A 103 11.09 14.27 0.61
C ILE A 103 11.58 13.50 1.83
N VAL A 104 12.58 14.06 2.53
CA VAL A 104 13.17 13.46 3.72
C VAL A 104 13.14 14.43 4.89
N LEU A 105 12.72 13.92 6.05
CA LEU A 105 12.94 14.54 7.34
C LEU A 105 13.91 13.68 8.16
N HIS A 106 14.76 14.31 8.94
CA HIS A 106 15.73 13.65 9.81
C HIS A 106 15.57 14.15 11.24
N ASN A 107 15.48 13.26 12.20
CA ASN A 107 15.52 13.59 13.62
C ASN A 107 16.99 13.74 14.05
N THR A 108 17.35 14.90 14.54
CA THR A 108 18.73 15.22 14.92
C THR A 108 19.09 14.73 16.32
N ASN A 109 18.13 14.16 17.05
CA ASN A 109 18.35 13.63 18.38
C ASN A 109 18.06 12.09 18.42
N PRO A 110 19.07 11.27 18.16
CA PRO A 110 18.88 9.82 17.90
C PRO A 110 18.40 9.04 19.12
N THR A 111 18.58 9.55 20.33
CA THR A 111 18.22 8.86 21.59
C THR A 111 16.81 9.21 22.09
N GLN A 112 16.08 10.08 21.37
CA GLN A 112 14.79 10.57 21.81
C GLN A 112 13.62 9.91 21.12
N ASP A 113 12.46 10.02 21.77
CA ASP A 113 11.17 9.67 21.21
C ASP A 113 10.95 10.44 19.89
N PRO A 114 10.63 9.76 18.78
CA PRO A 114 10.38 10.42 17.49
C PRO A 114 9.20 11.40 17.54
N MET A 115 8.44 11.41 18.62
CA MET A 115 7.33 12.36 18.82
C MET A 115 7.79 13.74 19.29
N ASP A 116 9.08 13.96 19.56
CA ASP A 116 9.60 15.30 19.85
C ASP A 116 9.71 16.13 18.59
N ARG A 117 8.83 17.12 18.45
CA ARG A 117 8.73 18.01 17.30
C ARG A 117 10.04 18.77 17.01
N GLU A 118 10.69 19.25 18.05
CA GLU A 118 11.85 20.15 17.93
C GLU A 118 13.10 19.43 17.41
N SER A 119 13.08 18.10 17.45
CA SER A 119 14.18 17.26 16.96
C SER A 119 14.15 17.01 15.44
N TRP A 120 13.08 17.38 14.75
CA TRP A 120 12.92 17.11 13.33
C TRP A 120 13.40 18.24 12.43
N VAL A 121 14.20 17.91 11.43
CA VAL A 121 14.72 18.83 10.42
C VAL A 121 14.34 18.36 9.03
N PHE A 122 13.67 19.22 8.28
CA PHE A 122 13.40 19.00 6.87
C PHE A 122 14.69 19.06 6.04
N LYS A 123 14.97 18.02 5.24
CA LYS A 123 16.18 17.88 4.42
C LYS A 123 15.96 18.14 2.93
N GLY A 124 14.71 18.35 2.52
CA GLY A 124 14.34 18.54 1.11
C GLY A 124 14.04 17.23 0.37
N PRO A 125 13.99 17.28 -0.96
CA PRO A 125 13.86 16.09 -1.79
C PRO A 125 15.02 15.12 -1.58
N LEU A 126 14.73 13.81 -1.63
CA LEU A 126 15.75 12.77 -1.58
C LEU A 126 16.71 12.93 -2.75
N ARG A 127 18.01 13.00 -2.46
CA ARG A 127 19.04 13.11 -3.50
C ARG A 127 19.21 11.80 -4.25
N GLY A 128 19.68 11.88 -5.50
CA GLY A 128 19.99 10.70 -6.32
C GLY A 128 18.76 10.01 -6.94
N LEU A 129 17.54 10.50 -6.70
CA LEU A 129 16.41 10.19 -7.56
C LEU A 129 16.33 11.21 -8.72
N PRO A 130 15.83 10.82 -9.91
CA PRO A 130 15.70 11.72 -11.04
C PRO A 130 14.86 12.96 -10.68
N SER A 131 15.46 14.14 -10.73
CA SER A 131 14.87 15.39 -10.21
C SER A 131 13.56 15.81 -10.91
N HIS A 132 13.35 15.34 -12.14
CA HIS A 132 12.16 15.64 -12.93
C HIS A 132 11.09 14.53 -12.88
N GLN A 133 11.42 13.38 -12.30
CA GLN A 133 10.47 12.29 -12.18
C GLN A 133 9.50 12.56 -11.01
N TRP A 134 8.22 12.42 -11.27
CA TRP A 134 7.20 12.32 -10.23
C TRP A 134 7.46 11.08 -9.36
N SER A 135 7.51 11.25 -8.04
CA SER A 135 7.83 10.16 -7.12
C SER A 135 7.07 10.30 -5.82
N ILE A 136 6.35 9.23 -5.43
CA ILE A 136 5.57 9.13 -4.19
C ILE A 136 5.78 7.76 -3.53
N ASP A 137 5.27 7.60 -2.32
CA ASP A 137 5.16 6.33 -1.60
C ASP A 137 6.52 5.61 -1.48
N ALA A 138 7.52 6.31 -1.03
CA ALA A 138 8.87 5.77 -0.94
C ALA A 138 9.07 4.98 0.35
N THR A 139 9.42 3.68 0.22
CA THR A 139 9.84 2.82 1.32
C THR A 139 11.34 2.52 1.25
N VAL A 140 12.01 2.54 2.40
CA VAL A 140 13.46 2.23 2.52
C VAL A 140 13.63 0.94 3.32
N PHE A 141 14.41 0.01 2.80
CA PHE A 141 14.59 -1.30 3.41
C PHE A 141 15.94 -1.93 3.10
N SER A 142 16.28 -2.99 3.85
CA SER A 142 17.44 -3.85 3.59
C SER A 142 17.01 -5.30 3.45
N PRO A 143 17.50 -6.05 2.45
CA PRO A 143 17.27 -7.49 2.31
C PRO A 143 18.21 -8.31 3.19
N ASP A 144 19.18 -7.70 3.87
CA ASP A 144 20.21 -8.40 4.62
C ASP A 144 19.67 -8.95 5.95
N PRO A 145 20.17 -10.13 6.39
CA PRO A 145 19.67 -10.78 7.60
C PRO A 145 19.76 -9.89 8.85
N GLY A 146 18.76 -9.98 9.70
CA GLY A 146 18.71 -9.30 11.00
C GLY A 146 17.91 -8.02 11.02
N ILE A 147 17.35 -7.62 9.87
CA ILE A 147 16.22 -6.70 9.86
C ILE A 147 14.99 -7.54 9.46
N SER A 148 14.24 -7.97 10.44
CA SER A 148 12.84 -8.31 10.25
C SER A 148 12.09 -7.02 9.93
N MET A 149 11.01 -7.11 9.17
CA MET A 149 10.15 -5.99 8.82
C MET A 149 9.99 -5.02 9.98
N ASN A 150 10.39 -3.77 9.77
CA ASN A 150 10.34 -2.73 10.79
C ASN A 150 11.12 -3.05 12.09
N MET A 151 12.13 -3.91 12.05
CA MET A 151 13.09 -4.09 13.13
C MET A 151 14.31 -3.22 12.87
N THR A 152 14.74 -2.64 13.93
CA THR A 152 15.76 -1.64 14.01
C THR A 152 17.12 -2.22 14.35
N GLU A 153 18.10 -1.37 14.20
CA GLU A 153 19.48 -1.58 14.60
C GLU A 153 19.63 -2.34 15.93
N GLY A 154 20.46 -3.37 15.96
CA GLY A 154 20.92 -4.02 17.19
C GLY A 154 20.34 -5.39 17.51
N GLN A 155 19.32 -5.88 16.83
CA GLN A 155 18.75 -7.21 17.14
C GLN A 155 19.20 -8.34 16.20
N GLY A 156 20.12 -8.09 15.26
CA GLY A 156 20.46 -9.10 14.26
C GLY A 156 21.84 -9.08 13.63
N GLY A 157 22.81 -8.39 14.16
CA GLY A 157 24.20 -8.74 13.91
C GLY A 157 25.00 -7.95 12.88
N TYR A 158 24.43 -7.13 12.00
CA TYR A 158 25.23 -6.26 11.11
C TYR A 158 24.95 -4.78 11.37
N PRO A 159 25.98 -3.95 11.59
CA PRO A 159 25.81 -2.50 11.60
C PRO A 159 25.19 -2.00 10.30
N ASP A 160 24.38 -0.94 10.36
CA ASP A 160 23.69 -0.39 9.20
C ASP A 160 24.64 0.01 8.07
N GLU A 161 25.86 0.42 8.39
CA GLU A 161 26.92 0.77 7.43
C GLU A 161 27.41 -0.44 6.59
N GLN A 162 27.19 -1.65 7.07
CA GLN A 162 27.58 -2.88 6.38
C GLN A 162 26.44 -3.52 5.61
N ARG A 163 25.22 -2.93 5.69
CA ARG A 163 24.01 -3.43 5.03
C ARG A 163 23.85 -2.80 3.66
N ARG A 164 23.21 -3.56 2.78
CA ARG A 164 22.72 -3.04 1.51
C ARG A 164 21.37 -2.40 1.73
N TRP A 165 21.25 -1.12 1.46
CA TRP A 165 20.02 -0.39 1.58
C TRP A 165 19.44 -0.08 0.21
N TYR A 166 18.12 -0.16 0.11
CA TYR A 166 17.36 0.12 -1.10
C TYR A 166 16.19 1.02 -0.79
N ILE A 167 15.77 1.77 -1.81
CA ILE A 167 14.52 2.52 -1.82
C ILE A 167 13.65 2.01 -2.96
N CYS A 168 12.39 1.75 -2.67
CA CYS A 168 11.36 1.49 -3.67
C CYS A 168 10.29 2.59 -3.60
N TYR A 169 9.83 3.07 -4.73
CA TYR A 169 8.84 4.14 -4.79
C TYR A 169 7.94 4.00 -6.02
N SER A 170 6.76 4.65 -5.99
CA SER A 170 5.90 4.82 -7.15
C SER A 170 6.34 6.03 -7.95
N GLY A 171 6.51 5.85 -9.26
CA GLY A 171 6.95 6.92 -10.17
C GLY A 171 6.28 6.86 -11.53
N TRP A 172 6.21 8.00 -12.21
CA TRP A 172 5.91 7.99 -13.63
C TRP A 172 7.11 7.49 -14.43
N PRO A 173 6.92 6.84 -15.58
CA PRO A 173 8.03 6.47 -16.45
C PRO A 173 8.91 7.69 -16.78
N LEU A 174 10.22 7.48 -16.87
CA LEU A 174 11.17 8.56 -17.14
C LEU A 174 10.82 9.28 -18.44
N GLY A 175 10.68 10.60 -18.36
CA GLY A 175 10.30 11.45 -19.52
C GLY A 175 8.80 11.49 -19.81
N ASP A 176 7.97 10.74 -19.08
CA ASP A 176 6.51 10.78 -19.20
C ASP A 176 5.89 11.64 -18.09
N ASN A 177 5.10 12.64 -18.47
CA ASN A 177 4.36 13.51 -17.56
C ASN A 177 2.84 13.43 -17.82
N SER A 178 2.38 12.35 -18.50
CA SER A 178 0.97 12.21 -18.90
C SER A 178 0.04 11.85 -17.75
N ASP A 179 0.58 11.43 -16.61
CA ASP A 179 -0.18 10.91 -15.44
C ASP A 179 -1.09 9.72 -15.83
N THR A 180 -0.62 8.90 -16.77
CA THR A 180 -1.35 7.70 -17.22
C THR A 180 -0.72 6.40 -16.76
N GLN A 181 0.50 6.45 -16.26
CA GLN A 181 1.25 5.28 -15.82
C GLN A 181 2.00 5.56 -14.53
N GLN A 182 1.80 4.72 -13.52
CA GLN A 182 2.55 4.67 -12.27
C GLN A 182 3.18 3.29 -12.15
N ASP A 183 4.50 3.24 -12.13
CA ASP A 183 5.30 2.03 -12.03
C ASP A 183 6.11 2.05 -10.73
N LEU A 184 6.61 0.89 -10.28
CA LEU A 184 7.54 0.84 -9.16
C LEU A 184 8.97 0.93 -9.65
N PHE A 185 9.72 1.82 -9.02
CA PHE A 185 11.14 2.02 -9.23
C PHE A 185 11.92 1.64 -7.98
N LEU A 186 13.06 1.02 -8.19
CA LEU A 186 13.97 0.57 -7.15
C LEU A 186 15.36 1.15 -7.40
N ALA A 187 16.03 1.61 -6.35
CA ALA A 187 17.43 2.04 -6.42
C ALA A 187 18.18 1.63 -5.14
N ARG A 188 19.51 1.43 -5.26
CA ARG A 188 20.38 1.33 -4.10
C ARG A 188 20.45 2.67 -3.38
N MET A 189 20.64 2.61 -2.06
CA MET A 189 20.91 3.79 -1.25
C MET A 189 22.41 3.90 -0.97
N ARG A 190 22.95 5.11 -1.05
CA ARG A 190 24.31 5.46 -0.61
C ARG A 190 24.33 5.88 0.85
N GLY A 191 23.20 6.16 1.40
CA GLY A 191 22.93 6.56 2.76
C GLY A 191 21.47 6.97 2.92
N PRO A 192 20.98 7.25 4.12
CA PRO A 192 19.54 7.44 4.35
C PRO A 192 18.96 8.68 3.63
N MET A 193 19.77 9.57 3.08
CA MET A 193 19.30 10.76 2.37
C MET A 193 19.74 10.80 0.90
N GLU A 194 20.28 9.69 0.37
CA GLU A 194 20.81 9.68 -0.99
C GLU A 194 20.69 8.30 -1.65
N ALA A 195 20.01 8.23 -2.78
CA ALA A 195 19.96 7.07 -3.65
C ALA A 195 21.10 7.07 -4.68
N ASP A 196 21.46 5.91 -5.19
CA ASP A 196 22.38 5.75 -6.31
C ASP A 196 21.60 5.78 -7.63
N GLU A 197 21.55 6.92 -8.29
CA GLU A 197 20.84 7.13 -9.57
C GLU A 197 21.28 6.12 -10.65
N GLY A 198 22.56 5.71 -10.64
CA GLY A 198 23.09 4.72 -11.58
C GLY A 198 22.54 3.31 -11.39
N SER A 199 21.83 3.05 -10.30
CA SER A 199 21.23 1.75 -9.99
C SER A 199 19.73 1.69 -10.24
N LEU A 200 19.11 2.76 -10.74
CA LEU A 200 17.66 2.86 -10.89
C LEU A 200 17.10 1.78 -11.83
N LEU A 201 16.15 1.02 -11.34
CA LEU A 201 15.44 -0.04 -12.05
C LEU A 201 13.93 0.19 -11.97
N CYS A 202 13.23 0.12 -13.10
CA CYS A 202 11.78 -0.07 -13.10
C CYS A 202 11.50 -1.55 -12.77
N VAL A 203 11.16 -1.83 -11.51
CA VAL A 203 11.03 -3.20 -11.00
C VAL A 203 9.65 -3.81 -11.21
N SER A 204 8.62 -2.97 -11.37
CA SER A 204 7.26 -3.42 -11.67
C SER A 204 6.52 -2.39 -12.53
N ARG A 205 6.09 -2.81 -13.72
CA ARG A 205 5.18 -2.03 -14.57
C ARG A 205 3.73 -2.38 -14.27
N ALA A 206 2.87 -1.38 -14.21
CA ALA A 206 1.42 -1.57 -14.03
C ALA A 206 0.76 -1.97 -15.35
N GLU A 207 0.86 -3.25 -15.70
CA GLU A 207 0.42 -3.78 -17.01
C GLU A 207 -0.64 -4.88 -16.92
N MET A 208 -0.85 -5.47 -15.73
CA MET A 208 -1.90 -6.48 -15.55
C MET A 208 -3.28 -5.81 -15.54
N GLU A 209 -4.29 -6.50 -16.04
CA GLU A 209 -5.66 -5.99 -16.13
C GLU A 209 -6.16 -5.42 -14.79
N TRP A 210 -5.89 -6.14 -13.70
CA TRP A 210 -6.32 -5.72 -12.36
C TRP A 210 -5.53 -4.54 -11.77
N GLU A 211 -4.45 -4.11 -12.41
CA GLU A 211 -3.67 -2.91 -12.04
C GLU A 211 -4.12 -1.66 -12.82
N ARG A 212 -5.09 -1.81 -13.72
CA ARG A 212 -5.42 -0.79 -14.70
C ARG A 212 -6.84 -0.24 -14.52
N PRO A 213 -7.01 0.84 -13.75
CA PRO A 213 -8.29 1.55 -13.65
C PRO A 213 -8.68 2.26 -14.96
N ASP A 214 -9.83 2.92 -14.93
CA ASP A 214 -10.34 3.78 -16.01
C ASP A 214 -10.49 3.05 -17.36
N GLY A 215 -10.93 1.77 -17.30
CA GLY A 215 -11.08 0.94 -18.49
C GLY A 215 -9.76 0.60 -19.18
N GLY A 216 -8.70 0.45 -18.41
CA GLY A 216 -7.37 0.08 -18.89
C GLY A 216 -6.51 1.24 -19.40
N ARG A 217 -7.01 2.47 -19.36
CA ARG A 217 -6.28 3.65 -19.86
C ARG A 217 -5.17 4.13 -18.95
N ARG A 218 -5.25 3.80 -17.66
CA ARG A 218 -4.26 4.14 -16.65
C ARG A 218 -3.64 2.86 -16.10
N GLY A 219 -2.37 2.87 -15.74
CA GLY A 219 -1.71 1.81 -14.97
C GLY A 219 -1.32 2.36 -13.61
N VAL A 220 -1.54 1.59 -12.52
CA VAL A 220 -1.18 2.02 -11.17
C VAL A 220 -0.54 0.87 -10.40
N ASN A 221 0.74 1.07 -10.04
CA ASN A 221 1.44 0.37 -8.98
C ASN A 221 1.96 1.43 -8.00
N GLU A 222 1.54 1.36 -6.73
CA GLU A 222 1.92 2.33 -5.70
C GLU A 222 2.00 1.68 -4.31
N GLY A 223 2.37 2.43 -3.27
CA GLY A 223 2.42 1.96 -1.89
C GLY A 223 3.27 0.71 -1.70
N PRO A 224 4.55 0.64 -2.19
CA PRO A 224 5.40 -0.53 -2.00
C PRO A 224 5.80 -0.68 -0.54
N SER A 225 5.88 -1.93 -0.05
CA SER A 225 6.40 -2.26 1.27
C SER A 225 7.18 -3.57 1.22
N TRP A 226 8.38 -3.60 1.80
CA TRP A 226 9.20 -4.80 1.87
C TRP A 226 8.70 -5.76 2.93
N VAL A 227 8.64 -7.05 2.59
CA VAL A 227 8.26 -8.15 3.49
C VAL A 227 9.33 -9.23 3.46
N ASP A 228 9.79 -9.67 4.63
CA ASP A 228 10.79 -10.72 4.79
C ASP A 228 10.42 -11.65 5.95
N PHE A 229 10.13 -12.92 5.64
CA PHE A 229 9.85 -13.96 6.64
C PHE A 229 11.10 -14.65 7.18
N GLY A 230 12.28 -14.11 6.93
CA GLY A 230 13.54 -14.64 7.41
C GLY A 230 14.11 -15.77 6.55
N ARG A 231 14.99 -16.59 7.16
CA ARG A 231 15.76 -17.62 6.46
C ARG A 231 14.82 -18.67 5.84
N GLY A 232 14.87 -18.79 4.51
CA GLY A 232 14.07 -19.76 3.75
C GLY A 232 12.59 -19.37 3.60
N GLY A 233 12.16 -18.25 4.18
CA GLY A 233 10.81 -17.71 4.02
C GLY A 233 10.64 -16.88 2.74
N TRP A 234 9.41 -16.50 2.48
CA TRP A 234 9.08 -15.60 1.38
C TRP A 234 9.65 -14.20 1.63
N LYS A 235 10.23 -13.61 0.58
CA LYS A 235 10.72 -12.22 0.59
C LYS A 235 10.23 -11.48 -0.65
N GLY A 236 9.97 -10.18 -0.51
CA GLY A 236 9.59 -9.39 -1.65
C GLY A 236 8.93 -8.07 -1.30
N ILE A 237 8.35 -7.44 -2.31
CA ILE A 237 7.60 -6.19 -2.19
C ILE A 237 6.12 -6.50 -2.34
N VAL A 238 5.32 -6.10 -1.37
CA VAL A 238 3.87 -5.94 -1.50
C VAL A 238 3.62 -4.53 -2.00
N TYR A 239 2.72 -4.38 -2.95
CA TYR A 239 2.37 -3.09 -3.52
C TYR A 239 0.87 -3.01 -3.76
N SER A 240 0.38 -1.84 -4.05
CA SER A 240 -1.02 -1.61 -4.38
C SER A 240 -1.20 -1.40 -5.87
N GLY A 241 -2.25 -1.98 -6.41
CA GLY A 241 -2.64 -1.82 -7.81
C GLY A 241 -4.07 -1.37 -7.97
N HIS A 242 -4.39 -0.82 -9.12
CA HIS A 242 -5.64 -0.13 -9.44
C HIS A 242 -5.73 1.28 -8.82
N GLY A 243 -6.83 2.00 -9.05
CA GLY A 243 -7.00 3.36 -8.52
C GLY A 243 -7.37 3.38 -7.05
N SER A 244 -6.59 4.07 -6.23
CA SER A 244 -6.85 4.24 -4.80
C SER A 244 -8.19 4.91 -4.47
N TRP A 245 -8.83 5.54 -5.46
CA TRP A 245 -10.17 6.14 -5.36
C TRP A 245 -11.33 5.18 -5.65
N THR A 246 -11.04 3.89 -5.81
CA THR A 246 -12.04 2.86 -6.17
C THR A 246 -12.08 1.73 -5.15
N CYS A 247 -13.18 1.00 -5.12
CA CYS A 247 -13.27 -0.26 -4.36
C CYS A 247 -12.46 -1.40 -4.97
N GLU A 248 -11.86 -1.19 -6.14
CA GLU A 248 -11.02 -2.18 -6.83
C GLU A 248 -9.52 -2.01 -6.51
N TYR A 249 -9.15 -1.07 -5.63
CA TYR A 249 -7.82 -0.99 -5.06
C TYR A 249 -7.48 -2.29 -4.32
N LYS A 250 -6.27 -2.82 -4.49
CA LYS A 250 -5.92 -4.16 -4.00
C LYS A 250 -4.41 -4.33 -3.87
N LEU A 251 -3.98 -5.29 -3.09
CA LEU A 251 -2.57 -5.60 -2.91
C LEU A 251 -2.07 -6.62 -3.93
N GLY A 252 -0.89 -6.37 -4.49
CA GLY A 252 -0.13 -7.26 -5.34
C GLY A 252 1.20 -7.70 -4.72
N LEU A 253 1.88 -8.64 -5.36
CA LEU A 253 3.13 -9.21 -4.90
C LEU A 253 4.21 -9.17 -5.98
N LEU A 254 5.41 -8.74 -5.59
CA LEU A 254 6.64 -8.83 -6.34
C LEU A 254 7.65 -9.63 -5.51
N GLN A 255 7.78 -10.93 -5.82
CA GLN A 255 8.64 -11.85 -5.08
C GLN A 255 10.11 -11.65 -5.45
N PHE A 256 10.98 -11.57 -4.46
CA PHE A 256 12.41 -11.71 -4.63
C PHE A 256 12.77 -13.19 -4.74
N VAL A 257 13.32 -13.61 -5.88
CA VAL A 257 13.70 -14.99 -6.19
C VAL A 257 15.21 -15.17 -6.31
N GLY A 258 15.98 -14.12 -6.06
CA GLY A 258 17.43 -14.14 -6.07
C GLY A 258 18.04 -14.81 -4.83
N GLY A 259 19.34 -15.02 -4.86
CA GLY A 259 20.13 -15.47 -3.73
C GLY A 259 20.41 -14.36 -2.71
N PRO A 260 20.91 -14.70 -1.52
CA PRO A 260 21.14 -13.73 -0.44
C PRO A 260 22.08 -12.57 -0.80
N GLN A 261 22.98 -12.77 -1.76
CA GLN A 261 23.96 -11.77 -2.20
C GLN A 261 23.59 -11.07 -3.51
N ASP A 262 22.45 -11.47 -4.14
CA ASP A 262 22.04 -10.85 -5.39
C ASP A 262 21.62 -9.42 -5.18
N ASP A 263 21.93 -8.58 -6.17
CA ASP A 263 21.52 -7.19 -6.18
C ASP A 263 20.05 -7.08 -6.54
N LEU A 264 19.28 -6.39 -5.71
CA LEU A 264 17.86 -6.15 -5.97
C LEU A 264 17.62 -5.25 -7.21
N CYS A 265 18.59 -4.45 -7.61
CA CYS A 265 18.52 -3.65 -8.84
C CYS A 265 18.82 -4.47 -10.11
N ASN A 266 18.55 -5.77 -10.07
CA ASN A 266 18.59 -6.68 -11.20
C ASN A 266 17.19 -7.24 -11.47
N GLU A 267 16.64 -7.00 -12.65
CA GLU A 267 15.28 -7.44 -13.01
C GLU A 267 15.06 -8.95 -12.89
N ARG A 268 16.13 -9.76 -13.10
CA ARG A 268 16.06 -11.23 -13.12
C ARG A 268 15.79 -11.85 -11.74
N VAL A 269 15.98 -11.10 -10.67
CA VAL A 269 15.75 -11.59 -9.30
C VAL A 269 14.33 -11.34 -8.83
N TRP A 270 13.47 -10.84 -9.70
CA TRP A 270 12.09 -10.51 -9.38
C TRP A 270 11.09 -11.36 -10.16
N ARG A 271 10.02 -11.77 -9.47
CA ARG A 271 8.86 -12.44 -10.07
C ARG A 271 7.57 -11.75 -9.63
N LYS A 272 6.84 -11.19 -10.56
CA LYS A 272 5.55 -10.57 -10.31
C LYS A 272 4.45 -11.63 -10.27
N ARG A 273 3.65 -11.67 -9.20
CA ARG A 273 2.49 -12.55 -9.08
C ARG A 273 1.35 -12.04 -9.97
N ARG A 274 0.70 -12.98 -10.68
CA ARG A 274 -0.37 -12.63 -11.63
C ARG A 274 -1.70 -12.29 -10.96
N THR A 275 -1.94 -12.80 -9.75
CA THR A 275 -3.18 -12.58 -8.99
C THR A 275 -2.91 -11.69 -7.79
N PRO A 276 -3.85 -10.82 -7.40
CA PRO A 276 -3.68 -9.99 -6.20
C PRO A 276 -3.60 -10.84 -4.93
N LEU A 277 -2.97 -10.29 -3.90
CA LEU A 277 -2.87 -10.87 -2.56
C LEU A 277 -4.16 -10.63 -1.75
N LEU A 278 -4.61 -9.38 -1.74
CA LEU A 278 -5.74 -8.94 -0.94
C LEU A 278 -6.68 -8.10 -1.80
N VAL A 279 -7.97 -8.38 -1.72
CA VAL A 279 -9.02 -7.70 -2.48
C VAL A 279 -10.20 -7.37 -1.58
N SER A 280 -11.11 -6.52 -2.07
CA SER A 280 -12.36 -6.21 -1.37
C SER A 280 -13.17 -7.46 -1.07
N ASP A 281 -13.71 -7.57 0.15
CA ASP A 281 -14.67 -8.62 0.48
C ASP A 281 -16.10 -8.16 0.21
N LYS A 282 -16.49 -8.27 -1.04
CA LYS A 282 -17.84 -7.89 -1.48
C LYS A 282 -18.93 -8.76 -0.86
N ASN A 283 -18.63 -10.02 -0.51
CA ASN A 283 -19.60 -10.96 0.05
C ASN A 283 -19.92 -10.65 1.52
N MET A 284 -18.94 -10.13 2.26
CA MET A 284 -19.11 -9.75 3.67
C MET A 284 -19.45 -8.27 3.85
N GLY A 285 -19.64 -7.52 2.76
CA GLY A 285 -19.96 -6.10 2.83
C GLY A 285 -18.78 -5.21 3.16
N GLY A 286 -17.57 -5.61 2.79
CA GLY A 286 -16.32 -4.86 2.97
C GLY A 286 -15.32 -5.52 3.95
N PRO A 287 -14.18 -4.89 4.21
CA PRO A 287 -13.78 -3.58 3.70
C PRO A 287 -13.52 -3.57 2.20
N PHE A 288 -13.68 -2.40 1.60
CA PHE A 288 -13.50 -2.19 0.17
C PHE A 288 -12.21 -1.43 -0.12
N GLY A 289 -11.62 -1.68 -1.28
CA GLY A 289 -10.40 -1.03 -1.74
C GLY A 289 -9.22 -1.19 -0.78
N PRO A 290 -8.89 -2.43 -0.31
CA PRO A 290 -7.76 -2.63 0.59
C PRO A 290 -6.44 -2.35 -0.13
N GLY A 291 -5.65 -1.45 0.43
CA GLY A 291 -4.37 -1.09 -0.17
C GLY A 291 -3.47 -0.27 0.72
N HIS A 292 -2.34 0.13 0.17
CA HIS A 292 -1.25 0.87 0.81
C HIS A 292 -0.89 0.26 2.17
N ALA A 293 -0.27 -0.91 2.11
CA ALA A 293 -0.02 -1.72 3.31
C ALA A 293 1.38 -1.52 3.86
N SER A 294 1.49 -1.56 5.18
CA SER A 294 2.74 -1.75 5.92
C SER A 294 2.69 -3.07 6.69
N PHE A 295 3.85 -3.59 7.10
CA PHE A 295 3.94 -4.88 7.74
C PHE A 295 4.75 -4.79 9.03
N VAL A 296 4.28 -5.47 10.06
CA VAL A 296 4.96 -5.60 11.35
C VAL A 296 5.11 -7.09 11.69
N ALA A 297 6.31 -7.51 12.09
CA ALA A 297 6.52 -8.87 12.55
C ALA A 297 5.67 -9.18 13.79
N SER A 298 5.19 -10.41 13.89
CA SER A 298 4.49 -10.85 15.10
C SER A 298 5.45 -10.80 16.30
N PRO A 299 5.04 -10.20 17.43
CA PRO A 299 5.87 -10.20 18.63
C PRO A 299 6.02 -11.58 19.27
N LEU A 300 5.28 -12.59 18.77
CA LEU A 300 5.33 -13.96 19.27
C LEU A 300 6.41 -14.80 18.59
N ASP A 301 7.15 -14.24 17.62
CA ASP A 301 8.15 -14.96 16.82
C ASP A 301 7.63 -16.27 16.18
N ASP A 302 6.36 -16.24 15.79
CA ASP A 302 5.61 -17.39 15.27
C ASP A 302 5.61 -17.45 13.72
N GLY A 303 6.50 -16.70 13.08
CA GLY A 303 6.63 -16.65 11.63
C GLY A 303 5.44 -15.98 10.92
N ARG A 304 4.63 -15.21 11.65
CA ARG A 304 3.51 -14.42 11.11
C ARG A 304 3.85 -12.94 11.03
N VAL A 305 3.10 -12.22 10.21
CA VAL A 305 3.18 -10.78 10.09
C VAL A 305 1.81 -10.14 10.24
N PHE A 306 1.78 -8.96 10.78
CA PHE A 306 0.61 -8.11 10.78
C PHE A 306 0.66 -7.18 9.57
N CYS A 307 -0.31 -7.31 8.69
CA CYS A 307 -0.53 -6.41 7.56
C CYS A 307 -1.46 -5.29 8.02
N VAL A 308 -0.97 -4.07 7.96
CA VAL A 308 -1.74 -2.87 8.23
C VAL A 308 -2.02 -2.19 6.90
N TYR A 309 -3.27 -1.97 6.57
CA TYR A 309 -3.71 -1.42 5.29
C TYR A 309 -4.90 -0.50 5.48
N HIS A 310 -5.18 0.38 4.56
CA HIS A 310 -6.42 1.13 4.59
C HIS A 310 -7.52 0.46 3.76
N GLY A 311 -8.77 0.70 4.14
CA GLY A 311 -9.95 0.29 3.38
C GLY A 311 -11.17 1.08 3.80
N THR A 312 -12.18 1.14 2.94
CA THR A 312 -13.44 1.83 3.18
C THR A 312 -14.53 0.85 3.65
N GLU A 313 -15.60 1.37 4.25
CA GLU A 313 -16.76 0.57 4.69
C GLU A 313 -17.76 0.33 3.57
N ARG A 314 -17.74 1.21 2.56
CA ARG A 314 -18.63 1.13 1.39
C ARG A 314 -17.82 1.22 0.11
N ASP A 315 -18.35 0.67 -0.95
CA ASP A 315 -17.70 0.57 -2.26
C ASP A 315 -17.59 1.91 -3.03
N ASN A 316 -18.32 2.92 -2.62
CA ASN A 316 -18.42 4.22 -3.29
C ASN A 316 -17.85 5.40 -2.50
N GLU A 317 -17.00 5.16 -1.49
CA GLU A 317 -16.45 6.21 -0.62
C GLU A 317 -15.24 6.93 -1.23
N GLY A 318 -14.64 6.39 -2.27
CA GLY A 318 -13.51 7.01 -2.94
C GLY A 318 -12.31 7.18 -2.01
N TRP A 319 -11.84 8.41 -1.82
CA TRP A 319 -10.78 8.74 -0.87
C TRP A 319 -11.27 9.06 0.55
N ASN A 320 -12.59 9.06 0.78
CA ASN A 320 -13.17 9.31 2.10
C ASN A 320 -13.25 8.01 2.92
N ASN A 321 -13.31 8.14 4.23
CA ASN A 321 -13.48 7.04 5.18
C ASN A 321 -12.43 5.91 5.05
N ARG A 322 -11.21 6.23 4.59
CA ARG A 322 -10.10 5.30 4.50
C ARG A 322 -9.47 5.11 5.86
N LYS A 323 -9.83 4.02 6.51
CA LYS A 323 -9.37 3.71 7.86
C LYS A 323 -8.38 2.56 7.84
N GLY A 324 -7.31 2.72 8.59
CA GLY A 324 -6.34 1.65 8.82
C GLY A 324 -6.98 0.45 9.50
N ARG A 325 -6.58 -0.74 9.10
CA ARG A 325 -7.05 -2.04 9.58
C ARG A 325 -5.87 -2.99 9.70
N VAL A 326 -5.98 -3.96 10.59
CA VAL A 326 -4.92 -4.95 10.82
C VAL A 326 -5.46 -6.35 10.56
N ILE A 327 -4.72 -7.12 9.77
CA ILE A 327 -4.92 -8.56 9.61
C ILE A 327 -3.59 -9.29 9.86
N CYS A 328 -3.67 -10.51 10.37
CA CYS A 328 -2.51 -11.36 10.56
C CYS A 328 -2.36 -12.30 9.37
N MET A 329 -1.16 -12.45 8.85
CA MET A 329 -0.86 -13.24 7.67
C MET A 329 0.34 -14.15 7.90
N GLY A 330 0.21 -15.43 7.52
CA GLY A 330 1.33 -16.36 7.45
C GLY A 330 2.03 -16.27 6.10
N GLN A 331 3.26 -16.78 6.00
CA GLN A 331 4.01 -16.80 4.74
C GLN A 331 3.28 -17.53 3.60
N ASP A 332 2.43 -18.51 3.91
CA ASP A 332 1.67 -19.26 2.90
C ASP A 332 0.75 -18.38 2.06
N CYS A 333 0.32 -17.23 2.60
CA CYS A 333 -0.48 -16.25 1.85
C CYS A 333 0.29 -15.61 0.68
N PHE A 334 1.63 -15.60 0.75
CA PHE A 334 2.51 -14.92 -0.19
C PHE A 334 3.01 -15.82 -1.33
N HIS A 335 2.79 -17.13 -1.27
CA HIS A 335 3.21 -18.04 -2.33
C HIS A 335 2.38 -17.88 -3.62
N GLU A 336 3.00 -18.15 -4.77
CA GLU A 336 2.41 -17.95 -6.11
C GLU A 336 1.06 -18.66 -6.28
N ASN A 337 0.91 -19.86 -5.69
CA ASN A 337 -0.28 -20.68 -5.77
C ASN A 337 -1.30 -20.41 -4.65
N ALA A 338 -1.02 -19.47 -3.74
CA ALA A 338 -1.96 -19.12 -2.70
C ALA A 338 -3.23 -18.48 -3.33
N ARG A 339 -4.38 -18.79 -2.77
CA ARG A 339 -5.62 -18.14 -3.19
C ARG A 339 -5.59 -16.67 -2.76
N THR A 340 -6.14 -15.79 -3.60
CA THR A 340 -6.37 -14.40 -3.23
C THR A 340 -7.20 -14.32 -1.95
N MET A 341 -6.75 -13.53 -0.98
CA MET A 341 -7.48 -13.34 0.27
C MET A 341 -8.58 -12.29 0.09
N CYS A 342 -9.75 -12.59 0.61
CA CYS A 342 -10.74 -11.57 0.90
C CYS A 342 -10.51 -11.07 2.33
N CYS A 343 -10.81 -9.80 2.59
CA CYS A 343 -10.52 -9.14 3.88
C CYS A 343 -11.20 -9.76 5.11
N ALA A 344 -12.07 -10.77 4.94
CA ALA A 344 -12.91 -11.30 6.01
C ALA A 344 -12.24 -12.29 6.98
N TYR A 345 -11.05 -12.78 6.70
CA TYR A 345 -10.47 -13.83 7.54
C TYR A 345 -9.34 -13.31 8.43
N SER A 346 -9.66 -13.15 9.72
CA SER A 346 -8.65 -13.13 10.77
C SER A 346 -8.16 -14.58 11.01
N VAL A 347 -7.05 -14.97 10.41
CA VAL A 347 -6.52 -16.36 10.51
C VAL A 347 -5.68 -16.57 11.77
N CYS A 348 -5.69 -15.68 12.72
CA CYS A 348 -4.92 -15.79 13.96
C CYS A 348 -5.79 -16.16 15.15
N GLY A 349 -6.23 -17.41 15.19
CA GLY A 349 -6.58 -18.03 16.46
C GLY A 349 -5.31 -18.34 17.28
N PRO A 350 -5.39 -18.46 18.63
CA PRO A 350 -4.26 -18.94 19.42
C PRO A 350 -3.79 -20.29 18.85
N ALA A 351 -2.47 -20.48 18.74
CA ALA A 351 -1.89 -21.76 18.38
C ALA A 351 -2.45 -22.80 19.35
N ASN A 352 -3.30 -23.70 18.85
CA ASN A 352 -3.68 -24.89 19.58
C ASN A 352 -2.45 -25.82 19.62
N ASP A 353 -1.70 -25.78 20.70
CA ASP A 353 -0.68 -26.79 21.03
C ASP A 353 -1.39 -28.12 21.37
N ASN A 354 -1.93 -28.76 20.37
CA ASN A 354 -2.38 -30.15 20.47
C ASN A 354 -1.84 -30.92 19.26
N HIS A 355 -0.56 -31.29 19.33
CA HIS A 355 -0.04 -32.44 18.60
C HIS A 355 -0.59 -33.72 19.27
N GLY A 356 -1.87 -33.96 19.08
CA GLY A 356 -2.52 -35.24 19.34
C GLY A 356 -2.45 -36.08 18.08
N VAL A 357 -1.56 -37.07 18.08
CA VAL A 357 -1.54 -38.17 17.12
C VAL A 357 -2.90 -38.88 17.14
N LEU A 358 -3.65 -38.81 16.05
CA LEU A 358 -4.82 -39.65 15.85
C LEU A 358 -4.46 -40.85 14.98
N PRO A 359 -4.77 -42.10 15.43
CA PRO A 359 -4.55 -43.30 14.63
C PRO A 359 -5.64 -43.43 13.56
N GLY A 360 -5.25 -43.92 12.40
CA GLY A 360 -6.09 -44.09 11.22
C GLY A 360 -7.31 -45.01 11.41
N GLN A 361 -8.40 -44.62 10.79
CA GLN A 361 -9.46 -45.53 10.37
C GLN A 361 -9.93 -45.17 8.95
N PRO A 362 -10.25 -46.18 8.11
CA PRO A 362 -10.59 -45.96 6.71
C PRO A 362 -12.07 -45.54 6.54
N MET A 363 -12.33 -44.54 5.74
CA MET A 363 -13.69 -44.17 5.33
C MET A 363 -14.17 -45.13 4.23
N GLN A 364 -15.29 -45.77 4.50
CA GLN A 364 -16.11 -46.52 3.53
C GLN A 364 -16.82 -45.55 2.59
N ALA A 365 -16.79 -45.88 1.31
CA ALA A 365 -17.56 -45.24 0.27
C ALA A 365 -19.05 -45.62 0.39
N ASN A 366 -19.94 -44.65 0.46
CA ASN A 366 -21.34 -44.83 0.23
C ASN A 366 -21.73 -44.20 -1.10
N GLN A 367 -22.05 -45.08 -2.07
CA GLN A 367 -22.73 -44.75 -3.31
C GLN A 367 -24.22 -44.59 -3.02
N THR A 368 -24.82 -43.52 -3.47
CA THR A 368 -26.25 -43.47 -3.77
C THR A 368 -26.47 -42.74 -5.10
N HIS A 369 -27.08 -43.56 -6.00
CA HIS A 369 -27.57 -43.13 -7.29
C HIS A 369 -28.78 -42.19 -7.15
N GLY A 370 -28.86 -41.19 -8.03
CA GLY A 370 -30.04 -40.39 -8.26
C GLY A 370 -30.00 -39.79 -9.66
N GLN A 371 -30.59 -40.51 -10.62
CA GLN A 371 -30.88 -39.99 -11.96
C GLN A 371 -32.05 -39.02 -11.90
N SER A 372 -31.98 -37.92 -12.65
CA SER A 372 -33.17 -37.34 -13.26
C SER A 372 -32.81 -36.52 -14.51
N GLN A 373 -33.62 -36.81 -15.48
CA GLN A 373 -33.60 -36.57 -16.90
C GLN A 373 -33.74 -35.10 -17.30
N TYR A 374 -33.05 -34.77 -18.39
CA TYR A 374 -33.38 -33.63 -19.29
C TYR A 374 -34.51 -33.98 -20.24
N PRO A 375 -35.27 -33.00 -20.72
CA PRO A 375 -35.65 -32.99 -22.12
C PRO A 375 -35.16 -31.74 -22.85
N GLY A 376 -34.56 -31.98 -23.98
CA GLY A 376 -34.15 -30.96 -24.94
C GLY A 376 -35.30 -30.48 -25.81
N HIS A 377 -35.08 -29.28 -26.36
CA HIS A 377 -35.69 -28.91 -27.63
C HIS A 377 -34.70 -28.06 -28.46
N ASN A 378 -34.37 -28.65 -29.59
CA ASN A 378 -33.76 -27.97 -30.77
C ASN A 378 -34.83 -27.12 -31.45
N GLN A 379 -34.48 -25.93 -31.87
CA GLN A 379 -34.90 -25.41 -33.18
C GLN A 379 -33.95 -24.29 -33.67
N SER A 380 -33.36 -24.57 -34.81
CA SER A 380 -32.64 -23.70 -35.72
C SER A 380 -33.60 -22.80 -36.50
N VAL A 381 -33.26 -21.53 -36.75
CA VAL A 381 -33.60 -20.78 -37.98
C VAL A 381 -32.60 -19.64 -38.21
N HIS A 382 -32.12 -19.57 -39.43
CA HIS A 382 -31.24 -18.56 -40.05
C HIS A 382 -32.09 -17.43 -40.73
N PRO A 383 -31.51 -16.47 -41.51
CA PRO A 383 -31.23 -15.09 -41.05
C PRO A 383 -32.08 -14.04 -41.81
N GLY A 384 -32.18 -12.83 -41.27
CA GLY A 384 -32.92 -11.74 -41.95
C GLY A 384 -32.35 -10.37 -41.60
N GLN A 385 -31.78 -9.78 -42.62
CA GLN A 385 -31.59 -8.36 -43.02
C GLN A 385 -31.75 -7.25 -41.93
N ALA A 386 -30.73 -6.37 -41.96
CA ALA A 386 -30.69 -5.07 -41.29
C ALA A 386 -31.74 -4.06 -41.81
N PRO A 387 -32.15 -3.12 -41.00
CA PRO A 387 -32.45 -1.79 -41.51
C PRO A 387 -31.55 -0.71 -40.89
N THR A 388 -31.05 0.12 -41.75
CA THR A 388 -30.46 1.44 -41.52
C THR A 388 -31.49 2.34 -40.79
N GLY A 389 -31.08 2.86 -39.65
CA GLY A 389 -31.86 3.88 -38.93
C GLY A 389 -30.91 4.81 -38.19
N GLN A 390 -30.75 6.00 -38.73
CA GLN A 390 -30.17 7.15 -38.04
C GLN A 390 -30.99 7.46 -36.81
N SER A 391 -30.39 7.50 -35.63
CA SER A 391 -31.00 8.18 -34.48
C SER A 391 -29.97 9.02 -33.72
N GLN A 392 -30.36 10.23 -33.59
CA GLN A 392 -29.75 11.39 -33.04
C GLN A 392 -29.19 11.18 -31.61
N HIS A 393 -27.92 11.48 -31.41
CA HIS A 393 -27.30 11.69 -30.12
C HIS A 393 -27.68 13.07 -29.56
N ALA A 394 -28.66 13.10 -28.70
CA ALA A 394 -28.96 14.27 -27.84
C ALA A 394 -29.55 13.81 -26.52
N GLY A 395 -28.73 13.41 -25.56
CA GLY A 395 -29.19 13.00 -24.22
C GLY A 395 -28.08 12.73 -23.20
N GLY A 396 -26.84 12.55 -23.63
CA GLY A 396 -25.75 12.15 -22.74
C GLY A 396 -25.11 13.28 -21.92
N ARG A 397 -25.16 14.53 -22.39
CA ARG A 397 -24.48 15.67 -21.73
C ARG A 397 -25.16 16.18 -20.48
N SER A 398 -26.47 16.18 -20.42
CA SER A 398 -27.23 16.78 -19.30
C SER A 398 -27.14 15.96 -18.00
N ASN A 399 -27.05 14.65 -18.10
CA ASN A 399 -26.92 13.78 -16.92
C ASN A 399 -25.52 13.84 -16.30
N PHE A 400 -24.47 13.92 -17.11
CA PHE A 400 -23.10 14.05 -16.62
C PHE A 400 -22.88 15.36 -15.85
N GLU A 401 -23.38 16.49 -16.35
CA GLU A 401 -23.24 17.78 -15.65
C GLU A 401 -24.00 17.83 -14.33
N LYS A 402 -25.16 17.18 -14.24
CA LYS A 402 -25.94 17.06 -13.01
C LYS A 402 -25.24 16.19 -11.96
N TYR A 403 -24.71 15.02 -12.35
CA TYR A 403 -23.93 14.16 -11.47
C TYR A 403 -22.60 14.80 -11.05
N ALA A 404 -21.89 15.44 -11.95
CA ALA A 404 -20.64 16.14 -11.65
C ALA A 404 -20.85 17.27 -10.63
N GLY A 405 -21.98 17.99 -10.69
CA GLY A 405 -22.30 19.05 -9.73
C GLY A 405 -22.66 18.54 -8.32
N GLU A 406 -23.23 17.34 -8.20
CA GLU A 406 -23.52 16.72 -6.90
C GLU A 406 -22.25 16.12 -6.25
N VAL A 407 -21.38 15.53 -7.05
CA VAL A 407 -20.09 15.01 -6.59
C VAL A 407 -19.16 16.14 -6.13
N GLU A 408 -19.12 17.27 -6.88
CA GLU A 408 -18.29 18.43 -6.55
C GLU A 408 -18.60 19.00 -5.16
N LYS A 409 -19.85 18.97 -4.73
CA LYS A 409 -20.28 19.45 -3.40
C LYS A 409 -19.85 18.55 -2.25
N ARG A 410 -19.49 17.30 -2.52
CA ARG A 410 -19.09 16.29 -1.53
C ARG A 410 -17.58 16.09 -1.45
N ILE A 411 -16.82 16.70 -2.35
CA ILE A 411 -15.35 16.59 -2.36
C ILE A 411 -14.77 17.57 -1.34
N PRO A 412 -13.96 17.11 -0.37
CA PRO A 412 -13.24 17.99 0.54
C PRO A 412 -12.43 19.04 -0.23
N ALA A 413 -12.32 20.26 0.30
CA ALA A 413 -11.68 21.41 -0.37
C ALA A 413 -10.28 21.10 -0.89
N GLN A 414 -9.54 20.24 -0.19
CA GLN A 414 -8.20 19.81 -0.55
C GLN A 414 -8.12 18.96 -1.85
N TYR A 415 -9.23 18.33 -2.27
CA TYR A 415 -9.31 17.50 -3.48
C TYR A 415 -10.10 18.14 -4.63
N GLN A 416 -10.69 19.31 -4.42
CA GLN A 416 -11.49 20.02 -5.44
C GLN A 416 -10.65 20.35 -6.69
N GLY A 417 -9.35 20.64 -6.52
CA GLY A 417 -8.44 20.91 -7.63
C GLY A 417 -8.32 19.74 -8.62
N TYR A 418 -8.28 18.51 -8.11
CA TYR A 418 -8.22 17.29 -8.94
C TYR A 418 -9.53 17.05 -9.68
N PHE A 419 -10.65 17.21 -9.00
CA PHE A 419 -11.96 17.03 -9.60
C PHE A 419 -12.22 18.05 -10.73
N ASN A 420 -11.84 19.29 -10.53
CA ASN A 420 -11.99 20.34 -11.53
C ASN A 420 -11.11 20.09 -12.77
N LYS A 421 -9.95 19.46 -12.60
CA LYS A 421 -9.07 19.09 -13.71
C LYS A 421 -9.63 17.89 -14.48
N ALA A 422 -10.14 16.87 -13.79
CA ALA A 422 -10.85 15.76 -14.40
C ALA A 422 -12.08 16.22 -15.20
N LYS A 423 -12.87 17.13 -14.62
CA LYS A 423 -14.04 17.73 -15.28
C LYS A 423 -13.71 18.49 -16.57
N LYS A 424 -12.51 19.07 -16.69
CA LYS A 424 -12.03 19.73 -17.92
C LYS A 424 -11.63 18.75 -19.02
N LEU A 425 -11.25 17.53 -18.67
CA LEU A 425 -10.88 16.48 -19.65
C LEU A 425 -12.11 15.80 -20.26
N PHE A 426 -13.29 15.99 -19.67
CA PHE A 426 -14.56 15.43 -20.15
C PHE A 426 -15.48 16.50 -20.82
N LYS A 427 -15.00 17.72 -20.94
CA LYS A 427 -15.59 18.78 -21.78
C LYS A 427 -14.91 18.85 -23.14
#